data_889ce5061217c0bd6f8f0f4ac54a5500
#
_entry.id   889ce5061217c0bd6f8f0f4ac54a5500
#
_cell.length_a   1.000
_cell.length_b   1.000
_cell.length_c   1.000
_cell.angle_alpha   90.00
_cell.angle_beta   90.00
_cell.angle_gamma   90.00
#
_symmetry.space_group_name_H-M   'P 1'
#
loop_
_entity.id
_entity.type
_entity.pdbx_description
1 polymer ?
#
loop_
_entity_poly.entity_id
_entity_poly.type
_entity_poly.pdbx_seq_one_letter_code
_entity_poly.pdbx_strand_id
1 'polypeptide(L)'
;MATDTLPRFEECTCLAVRQAARRVTQFYDQHLAPFGLRTTQFSILAKLKQLGPMTINALADEMVMDRTTLGRNILPLEREGLISITPGRTDRRSKELRLTDAGVERLRAAREGWREAQTRFAVAFGHERARGLRALLGEVSATDLPVACAANG
;
A
#
# COMPACT_ATOMS: atom_id res chain seq x y z
N MET A 1 45.18 -3.01 -7.54
CA MET A 1 44.55 -2.33 -6.41
C MET A 1 43.10 -2.05 -6.82
N ALA A 2 42.16 -2.80 -6.32
CA ALA A 2 40.73 -2.44 -6.47
C ALA A 2 40.53 -1.17 -5.67
N THR A 3 40.22 -0.06 -6.32
CA THR A 3 39.72 1.14 -5.67
C THR A 3 38.41 0.76 -5.02
N ASP A 4 38.41 0.69 -3.70
CA ASP A 4 37.22 0.52 -2.88
C ASP A 4 36.35 1.80 -3.03
N THR A 5 35.69 1.89 -4.20
CA THR A 5 34.81 3.00 -4.50
C THR A 5 33.47 2.67 -3.86
N LEU A 6 33.16 3.32 -2.75
CA LEU A 6 31.85 3.21 -2.10
C LEU A 6 30.73 3.45 -3.10
N PRO A 7 29.59 2.74 -2.97
CA PRO A 7 28.44 2.96 -3.83
C PRO A 7 27.99 4.42 -3.77
N ARG A 8 27.67 4.98 -4.92
CA ARG A 8 27.11 6.33 -5.02
C ARG A 8 25.60 6.24 -4.69
N PHE A 9 25.22 6.79 -3.56
CA PHE A 9 23.84 6.72 -3.08
C PHE A 9 22.85 7.38 -4.05
N GLU A 10 23.30 8.37 -4.82
CA GLU A 10 22.50 9.04 -5.85
C GLU A 10 22.07 8.08 -6.98
N GLU A 11 22.80 6.99 -7.17
CA GLU A 11 22.52 5.98 -8.21
C GLU A 11 21.64 4.83 -7.67
N CYS A 12 21.30 4.84 -6.38
CA CYS A 12 20.53 3.76 -5.76
C CYS A 12 19.02 3.94 -5.99
N THR A 13 18.47 3.17 -6.92
CA THR A 13 17.03 3.16 -7.21
C THR A 13 16.19 2.81 -5.97
N CYS A 14 16.61 1.82 -5.17
CA CYS A 14 15.89 1.42 -3.97
C CYS A 14 15.81 2.56 -2.95
N LEU A 15 16.92 3.28 -2.72
CA LEU A 15 16.91 4.43 -1.81
C LEU A 15 15.99 5.53 -2.31
N ALA A 16 16.05 5.86 -3.61
CA ALA A 16 15.20 6.88 -4.22
C ALA A 16 13.71 6.55 -4.07
N VAL A 17 13.31 5.31 -4.39
CA VAL A 17 11.92 4.86 -4.24
C VAL A 17 11.46 4.93 -2.77
N ARG A 18 12.29 4.48 -1.83
CA ARG A 18 11.95 4.48 -0.40
C ARG A 18 11.81 5.91 0.15
N GLN A 19 12.69 6.83 -0.24
CA GLN A 19 12.59 8.24 0.16
C GLN A 19 11.32 8.88 -0.39
N ALA A 20 11.04 8.67 -1.67
CA ALA A 20 9.83 9.17 -2.32
C ALA A 20 8.58 8.59 -1.65
N ALA A 21 8.55 7.27 -1.42
CA ALA A 21 7.43 6.61 -0.76
C ALA A 21 7.16 7.17 0.64
N ARG A 22 8.20 7.38 1.46
CA ARG A 22 8.03 8.00 2.79
C ARG A 22 7.45 9.41 2.69
N ARG A 23 7.98 10.24 1.78
CA ARG A 23 7.50 11.62 1.61
C ARG A 23 6.04 11.67 1.19
N VAL A 24 5.67 10.86 0.20
CA VAL A 24 4.29 10.79 -0.29
C VAL A 24 3.36 10.22 0.77
N THR A 25 3.77 9.15 1.47
CA THR A 25 2.96 8.55 2.53
C THR A 25 2.67 9.55 3.65
N GLN A 26 3.67 10.26 4.14
CA GLN A 26 3.49 11.30 5.17
C GLN A 26 2.51 12.39 4.72
N PHE A 27 2.62 12.81 3.47
CA PHE A 27 1.72 13.80 2.90
C PHE A 27 0.26 13.32 2.86
N TYR A 28 0.02 12.10 2.39
CA TYR A 28 -1.33 11.52 2.37
C TYR A 28 -1.88 11.24 3.77
N ASP A 29 -1.04 10.76 4.69
CA ASP A 29 -1.43 10.52 6.08
C ASP A 29 -1.98 11.77 6.76
N GLN A 30 -1.39 12.96 6.50
CA GLN A 30 -1.91 14.22 7.01
C GLN A 30 -3.34 14.53 6.54
N HIS A 31 -3.69 14.17 5.31
CA HIS A 31 -5.03 14.39 4.76
C HIS A 31 -6.04 13.33 5.21
N LEU A 32 -5.58 12.14 5.55
CA LEU A 32 -6.41 11.04 6.00
C LEU A 32 -6.60 11.00 7.53
N ALA A 33 -5.69 11.61 8.28
CA ALA A 33 -5.74 11.65 9.74
C ALA A 33 -7.07 12.18 10.31
N PRO A 34 -7.71 13.24 9.76
CA PRO A 34 -9.02 13.70 10.24
C PRO A 34 -10.12 12.64 10.17
N PHE A 35 -9.96 11.64 9.32
CA PHE A 35 -10.90 10.54 9.15
C PHE A 35 -10.50 9.28 9.93
N GLY A 36 -9.45 9.36 10.76
CA GLY A 36 -8.96 8.26 11.58
C GLY A 36 -8.28 7.15 10.79
N LEU A 37 -7.73 7.45 9.62
CA LEU A 37 -7.05 6.47 8.76
C LEU A 37 -5.63 6.94 8.41
N ARG A 38 -4.77 5.95 8.19
CA ARG A 38 -3.49 6.11 7.50
C ARG A 38 -3.62 5.65 6.04
N THR A 39 -2.71 6.07 5.20
CA THR A 39 -2.69 5.74 3.76
C THR A 39 -2.80 4.24 3.49
N THR A 40 -2.04 3.41 4.21
CA THR A 40 -2.10 1.96 4.03
C THR A 40 -3.47 1.39 4.41
N GLN A 41 -4.06 1.87 5.51
CA GLN A 41 -5.39 1.45 5.95
C GLN A 41 -6.48 1.85 4.94
N PHE A 42 -6.42 3.10 4.45
CA PHE A 42 -7.31 3.57 3.39
C PHE A 42 -7.21 2.68 2.14
N SER A 43 -5.99 2.33 1.73
CA SER A 43 -5.75 1.46 0.56
C SER A 43 -6.31 0.05 0.76
N ILE A 44 -6.17 -0.53 1.96
CA ILE A 44 -6.75 -1.84 2.30
C ILE A 44 -8.29 -1.79 2.17
N LEU A 45 -8.95 -0.80 2.77
CA LEU A 45 -10.40 -0.65 2.69
C LEU A 45 -10.85 -0.44 1.23
N ALA A 46 -10.11 0.37 0.46
CA ALA A 46 -10.40 0.63 -0.95
C ALA A 46 -10.28 -0.63 -1.81
N LYS A 47 -9.23 -1.44 -1.59
CA LYS A 47 -9.06 -2.73 -2.29
C LYS A 47 -10.19 -3.71 -1.97
N LEU A 48 -10.54 -3.87 -0.70
CA LEU A 48 -11.66 -4.72 -0.30
C LEU A 48 -13.00 -4.23 -0.85
N LYS A 49 -13.19 -2.91 -0.97
CA LYS A 49 -14.40 -2.36 -1.62
C LYS A 49 -14.45 -2.66 -3.10
N GLN A 50 -13.31 -2.56 -3.78
CA GLN A 50 -13.23 -2.70 -5.22
C GLN A 50 -13.27 -4.17 -5.68
N LEU A 51 -12.54 -5.04 -4.98
CA LEU A 51 -12.32 -6.43 -5.39
C LEU A 51 -13.24 -7.43 -4.66
N GLY A 52 -13.87 -6.99 -3.58
CA GLY A 52 -14.70 -7.83 -2.73
C GLY A 52 -13.91 -8.59 -1.67
N PRO A 53 -14.57 -9.50 -0.95
CA PRO A 53 -13.92 -10.29 0.09
C PRO A 53 -12.78 -11.14 -0.47
N MET A 54 -11.67 -11.21 0.26
CA MET A 54 -10.51 -11.98 -0.15
C MET A 54 -9.71 -12.51 1.04
N THR A 55 -8.87 -13.50 0.79
CA THR A 55 -7.97 -14.02 1.81
C THR A 55 -6.85 -13.03 2.15
N ILE A 56 -6.24 -13.21 3.32
CA ILE A 56 -5.07 -12.40 3.72
C ILE A 56 -3.94 -12.52 2.69
N ASN A 57 -3.70 -13.72 2.16
CA ASN A 57 -2.66 -13.93 1.15
C ASN A 57 -2.97 -13.16 -0.15
N ALA A 58 -4.20 -13.25 -0.65
CA ALA A 58 -4.61 -12.52 -1.85
C ALA A 58 -4.48 -11.00 -1.66
N LEU A 59 -4.86 -10.47 -0.50
CA LEU A 59 -4.71 -9.05 -0.22
C LEU A 59 -3.23 -8.65 -0.09
N ALA A 60 -2.38 -9.50 0.50
CA ALA A 60 -0.94 -9.25 0.58
C ALA A 60 -0.32 -9.15 -0.83
N ASP A 61 -0.70 -10.04 -1.74
CA ASP A 61 -0.26 -10.00 -3.14
C ASP A 61 -0.74 -8.73 -3.84
N GLU A 62 -2.02 -8.36 -3.68
CA GLU A 62 -2.59 -7.13 -4.24
C GLU A 62 -1.92 -5.85 -3.71
N MET A 63 -1.48 -5.87 -2.47
CA MET A 63 -0.79 -4.73 -1.82
C MET A 63 0.73 -4.76 -2.02
N VAL A 64 1.27 -5.79 -2.67
CA VAL A 64 2.72 -6.03 -2.79
C VAL A 64 3.38 -5.94 -1.41
N MET A 65 2.82 -6.65 -0.45
CA MET A 65 3.18 -6.56 0.96
C MET A 65 3.40 -7.96 1.54
N ASP A 66 4.36 -8.09 2.45
CA ASP A 66 4.48 -9.34 3.20
C ASP A 66 3.30 -9.52 4.18
N ARG A 67 2.98 -10.78 4.46
CA ARG A 67 1.83 -11.16 5.29
C ARG A 67 1.90 -10.58 6.71
N THR A 68 3.09 -10.51 7.30
CA THR A 68 3.29 -9.99 8.66
C THR A 68 3.00 -8.49 8.73
N THR A 69 3.51 -7.73 7.77
CA THR A 69 3.27 -6.28 7.64
C THR A 69 1.79 -6.01 7.40
N LEU A 70 1.15 -6.77 6.51
CA LEU A 70 -0.28 -6.65 6.26
C LEU A 70 -1.09 -6.95 7.54
N GLY A 71 -0.75 -8.02 8.27
CA GLY A 71 -1.42 -8.38 9.51
C GLY A 71 -1.41 -7.25 10.54
N ARG A 72 -0.30 -6.56 10.70
CA ARG A 72 -0.20 -5.40 11.60
C ARG A 72 -1.12 -4.24 11.21
N ASN A 73 -1.37 -4.06 9.92
CA ASN A 73 -2.29 -3.02 9.42
C ASN A 73 -3.76 -3.45 9.52
N ILE A 74 -4.04 -4.74 9.46
CA ILE A 74 -5.39 -5.31 9.55
C ILE A 74 -5.93 -5.25 10.99
N LEU A 75 -5.09 -5.54 11.99
CA LEU A 75 -5.52 -5.62 13.40
C LEU A 75 -6.25 -4.35 13.89
N PRO A 76 -5.75 -3.13 13.64
CA PRO A 76 -6.48 -1.92 14.04
C PRO A 76 -7.83 -1.78 13.33
N LEU A 77 -7.89 -2.13 12.04
CA LEU A 77 -9.14 -2.06 11.25
C LEU A 77 -10.19 -3.04 11.77
N GLU A 78 -9.78 -4.24 12.17
CA GLU A 78 -10.66 -5.22 12.79
C GLU A 78 -11.16 -4.75 14.15
N ARG A 79 -10.27 -4.23 15.02
CA ARG A 79 -10.63 -3.69 16.33
C ARG A 79 -11.65 -2.56 16.24
N GLU A 80 -11.53 -1.71 15.25
CA GLU A 80 -12.47 -0.61 14.99
C GLU A 80 -13.74 -1.06 14.29
N GLY A 81 -13.86 -2.35 13.97
CA GLY A 81 -15.02 -2.91 13.29
C GLY A 81 -15.17 -2.48 11.83
N LEU A 82 -14.11 -2.01 11.19
CA LEU A 82 -14.12 -1.58 9.78
C LEU A 82 -13.99 -2.75 8.81
N ILE A 83 -13.38 -3.83 9.26
CA ILE A 83 -13.31 -5.11 8.56
C ILE A 83 -13.71 -6.24 9.50
N SER A 84 -14.18 -7.32 8.94
CA SER A 84 -14.41 -8.59 9.64
C SER A 84 -13.54 -9.67 9.05
N ILE A 85 -13.10 -10.60 9.89
CA ILE A 85 -12.33 -11.77 9.51
C ILE A 85 -13.20 -13.00 9.78
N THR A 86 -13.50 -13.76 8.74
CA THR A 86 -14.34 -14.94 8.81
C THR A 86 -13.61 -16.14 8.19
N PRO A 87 -13.99 -17.40 8.54
CA PRO A 87 -13.50 -18.56 7.81
C PRO A 87 -13.85 -18.48 6.33
N GLY A 88 -12.95 -18.90 5.45
CA GLY A 88 -13.16 -18.91 4.01
C GLY A 88 -14.32 -19.83 3.61
N ARG A 89 -15.02 -19.49 2.52
CA ARG A 89 -16.17 -20.25 2.03
C ARG A 89 -15.79 -21.62 1.47
N THR A 90 -14.66 -21.69 0.75
CA THR A 90 -14.16 -22.91 0.09
C THR A 90 -13.19 -23.69 0.95
N ASP A 91 -12.41 -22.99 1.80
CA ASP A 91 -11.49 -23.58 2.76
C ASP A 91 -11.65 -22.87 4.11
N ARG A 92 -12.22 -23.55 5.10
CA ARG A 92 -12.42 -23.02 6.46
C ARG A 92 -11.12 -22.73 7.21
N ARG A 93 -9.99 -23.25 6.75
CA ARG A 93 -8.67 -22.96 7.31
C ARG A 93 -8.14 -21.61 6.86
N SER A 94 -8.57 -21.13 5.70
CA SER A 94 -8.27 -19.78 5.24
C SER A 94 -9.14 -18.76 5.94
N LYS A 95 -8.58 -17.59 6.21
CA LYS A 95 -9.31 -16.44 6.76
C LYS A 95 -9.63 -15.49 5.63
N GLU A 96 -10.90 -15.10 5.53
CA GLU A 96 -11.40 -14.17 4.54
C GLU A 96 -11.69 -12.83 5.19
N LEU A 97 -11.15 -11.78 4.59
CA LEU A 97 -11.35 -10.39 5.01
C LEU A 97 -12.55 -9.81 4.27
N ARG A 98 -13.43 -9.14 5.02
CA ARG A 98 -14.60 -8.46 4.48
C ARG A 98 -14.68 -7.04 5.00
N LEU A 99 -15.05 -6.13 4.11
CA LEU A 99 -15.39 -4.77 4.50
C LEU A 99 -16.76 -4.79 5.18
N THR A 100 -16.87 -4.14 6.35
CA THR A 100 -18.14 -3.96 7.05
C THR A 100 -18.86 -2.70 6.55
N ASP A 101 -20.14 -2.52 6.93
CA ASP A 101 -20.87 -1.28 6.62
C ASP A 101 -20.19 -0.06 7.24
N ALA A 102 -19.67 -0.20 8.48
CA ALA A 102 -18.86 0.85 9.11
C ALA A 102 -17.58 1.14 8.33
N GLY A 103 -16.94 0.12 7.78
CA GLY A 103 -15.77 0.27 6.91
C GLY A 103 -16.10 1.01 5.60
N VAL A 104 -17.24 0.70 4.99
CA VAL A 104 -17.74 1.41 3.80
C VAL A 104 -17.97 2.90 4.10
N GLU A 105 -18.62 3.20 5.21
CA GLU A 105 -18.88 4.59 5.62
C GLU A 105 -17.60 5.36 5.94
N ARG A 106 -16.65 4.73 6.65
CA ARG A 106 -15.34 5.33 6.94
C ARG A 106 -14.57 5.61 5.66
N LEU A 107 -14.54 4.66 4.73
CA LEU A 107 -13.89 4.82 3.42
C LEU A 107 -14.52 5.95 2.61
N ARG A 108 -15.85 6.03 2.62
CA ARG A 108 -16.61 7.09 1.92
C ARG A 108 -16.25 8.47 2.46
N ALA A 109 -16.23 8.64 3.77
CA ALA A 109 -15.84 9.89 4.41
C ALA A 109 -14.38 10.25 4.10
N ALA A 110 -13.46 9.31 4.22
CA ALA A 110 -12.03 9.53 3.98
C ALA A 110 -11.69 9.82 2.51
N ARG A 111 -12.59 9.53 1.58
CA ARG A 111 -12.42 9.84 0.15
C ARG A 111 -12.19 11.33 -0.10
N GLU A 112 -12.76 12.20 0.72
CA GLU A 112 -12.53 13.65 0.62
C GLU A 112 -11.07 14.00 0.88
N GLY A 113 -10.50 13.52 1.99
CA GLY A 113 -9.09 13.73 2.30
C GLY A 113 -8.15 13.13 1.25
N TRP A 114 -8.48 11.96 0.75
CA TRP A 114 -7.72 11.35 -0.35
C TRP A 114 -7.75 12.19 -1.62
N ARG A 115 -8.90 12.72 -2.02
CA ARG A 115 -9.04 13.60 -3.19
C ARG A 115 -8.25 14.88 -3.03
N GLU A 116 -8.30 15.49 -1.86
CA GLU A 116 -7.53 16.68 -1.54
C GLU A 116 -6.03 16.42 -1.69
N ALA A 117 -5.53 15.33 -1.12
CA ALA A 117 -4.14 14.92 -1.26
C ALA A 117 -3.75 14.71 -2.73
N GLN A 118 -4.59 14.01 -3.50
CA GLN A 118 -4.37 13.79 -4.93
C GLN A 118 -4.26 15.10 -5.72
N THR A 119 -5.18 16.02 -5.47
CA THR A 119 -5.22 17.30 -6.15
C THR A 119 -4.00 18.15 -5.81
N ARG A 120 -3.69 18.28 -4.52
CA ARG A 120 -2.52 19.07 -4.06
C ARG A 120 -1.20 18.49 -4.55
N PHE A 121 -1.07 17.18 -4.53
CA PHE A 121 0.13 16.53 -5.08
C PHE A 121 0.28 16.81 -6.58
N ALA A 122 -0.80 16.66 -7.35
CA ALA A 122 -0.76 16.90 -8.79
C ALA A 122 -0.47 18.37 -9.13
N VAL A 123 -0.99 19.32 -8.33
CA VAL A 123 -0.68 20.75 -8.50
C VAL A 123 0.80 21.01 -8.20
N ALA A 124 1.32 20.51 -7.09
CA ALA A 124 2.69 20.77 -6.65
C ALA A 124 3.74 20.08 -7.53
N PHE A 125 3.49 18.84 -7.94
CA PHE A 125 4.43 18.04 -8.74
C PHE A 125 4.26 18.21 -10.24
N GLY A 126 3.08 18.63 -10.69
CA GLY A 126 2.67 18.72 -12.10
C GLY A 126 1.76 17.55 -12.49
N HIS A 127 0.62 17.85 -13.12
CA HIS A 127 -0.39 16.85 -13.48
C HIS A 127 0.16 15.73 -14.38
N GLU A 128 0.86 16.09 -15.45
CA GLU A 128 1.46 15.12 -16.38
C GLU A 128 2.56 14.31 -15.71
N ARG A 129 3.41 14.97 -14.91
CA ARG A 129 4.47 14.29 -14.16
C ARG A 129 3.91 13.31 -13.12
N ALA A 130 2.84 13.68 -12.43
CA ALA A 130 2.17 12.79 -11.48
C ALA A 130 1.56 11.57 -12.16
N ARG A 131 0.99 11.75 -13.36
CA ARG A 131 0.47 10.65 -14.19
C ARG A 131 1.60 9.73 -14.65
N GLY A 132 2.67 10.28 -15.18
CA GLY A 132 3.86 9.54 -15.61
C GLY A 132 4.52 8.78 -14.47
N LEU A 133 4.64 9.40 -13.29
CA LEU A 133 5.17 8.74 -12.09
C LEU A 133 4.34 7.51 -11.71
N ARG A 134 3.01 7.61 -11.68
CA ARG A 134 2.16 6.44 -11.37
C ARG A 134 2.32 5.32 -12.39
N ALA A 135 2.44 5.66 -13.68
CA ALA A 135 2.67 4.67 -14.73
C ALA A 135 4.00 3.93 -14.53
N LEU A 136 5.10 4.66 -14.32
CA LEU A 136 6.43 4.09 -14.07
C LEU A 136 6.47 3.22 -12.81
N LEU A 137 5.87 3.68 -11.72
CA LEU A 137 5.80 2.90 -10.47
C LEU A 137 4.95 1.64 -10.64
N GLY A 138 3.89 1.71 -11.45
CA GLY A 138 3.10 0.54 -11.84
C GLY A 138 3.92 -0.49 -12.61
N GLU A 139 4.73 -0.05 -13.56
CA GLU A 139 5.65 -0.91 -14.29
C GLU A 139 6.69 -1.56 -13.37
N VAL A 140 7.27 -0.79 -12.44
CA VAL A 140 8.19 -1.33 -11.44
C VAL A 140 7.54 -2.42 -10.60
N SER A 141 6.29 -2.19 -10.14
CA SER A 141 5.55 -3.16 -9.32
C SER A 141 5.18 -4.43 -10.09
N ALA A 142 5.04 -4.33 -11.41
CA ALA A 142 4.72 -5.46 -12.30
C ALA A 142 5.96 -6.18 -12.84
N THR A 143 7.15 -5.61 -12.64
CA THR A 143 8.40 -6.20 -13.12
C THR A 143 8.78 -7.41 -12.29
N ASP A 144 9.03 -8.54 -12.94
CA ASP A 144 9.58 -9.73 -12.30
C ASP A 144 11.08 -9.50 -12.02
N LEU A 145 11.37 -9.09 -10.79
CA LEU A 145 12.74 -8.89 -10.35
C LEU A 145 13.33 -10.24 -9.90
N PRO A 146 14.45 -10.68 -10.50
CA PRO A 146 15.01 -11.98 -10.17
C PRO A 146 15.43 -12.02 -8.70
N VAL A 147 14.99 -13.06 -8.00
CA VAL A 147 15.46 -13.35 -6.63
C VAL A 147 16.92 -13.76 -6.73
N ALA A 148 17.79 -13.15 -5.94
CA ALA A 148 19.17 -13.60 -5.83
C ALA A 148 19.18 -15.08 -5.44
N CYS A 149 19.76 -15.94 -6.28
CA CYS A 149 19.99 -17.33 -5.90
C CYS A 149 20.80 -17.32 -4.60
N ALA A 150 20.27 -17.95 -3.54
CA ALA A 150 21.04 -18.21 -2.35
C ALA A 150 22.30 -18.96 -2.82
N ALA A 151 23.46 -18.35 -2.66
CA ALA A 151 24.72 -19.05 -2.86
C ALA A 151 24.73 -20.21 -1.87
N ASN A 152 24.51 -21.43 -2.36
CA ASN A 152 24.69 -22.63 -1.57
C ASN A 152 26.18 -22.67 -1.22
N GLY A 153 26.51 -22.26 -0.01
CA GLY A 153 27.80 -22.48 0.63
C GLY A 153 27.76 -23.77 1.44
#